data_a55861b85479770621a590fa7bfa0e64
#
_entry.id   a55861b85479770621a590fa7bfa0e64
#
_cell.length_a   1.000
_cell.length_b   1.000
_cell.length_c   1.000
_cell.angle_alpha   90.00
_cell.angle_beta   90.00
_cell.angle_gamma   90.00
#
_symmetry.space_group_name_H-M   'P 1'
#
loop_
_entity.id
_entity.type
_entity.pdbx_description
1 polymer ?
#
loop_
_entity_poly.entity_id
_entity_poly.type
_entity_poly.pdbx_seq_one_letter_code
_entity_poly.pdbx_strand_id
1 'polypeptide(L)'
;MNTSRFRQRIRSRAGFTFAEVLAALVFMAIVIPVVMQGISIANRAGVGAERKEIAVQLAANMLNQLSVSNLWQTAQASGTFEQDYPGYAWSMQQQAWPDGAMQQLTLEVTYPLQGRIFAVELSTLVDDSVQ
;
A
#
# COMPACT_ATOMS: atom_id res chain seq x y z
N MET A 1 80.01 12.60 22.09
CA MET A 1 79.53 12.31 20.74
C MET A 1 78.24 11.49 20.87
N ASN A 2 77.14 12.13 20.63
CA ASN A 2 75.80 11.55 20.86
C ASN A 2 75.19 11.31 19.48
N THR A 3 75.26 10.09 19.02
CA THR A 3 74.59 9.68 17.77
C THR A 3 73.16 9.23 18.10
N SER A 4 72.26 10.17 18.06
CA SER A 4 70.84 9.87 18.13
C SER A 4 70.42 9.14 16.88
N ARG A 5 70.23 7.82 16.98
CA ARG A 5 69.60 7.02 15.96
C ARG A 5 68.12 7.38 15.86
N PHE A 6 67.79 8.18 14.89
CA PHE A 6 66.40 8.34 14.43
C PHE A 6 65.94 6.98 13.90
N ARG A 7 65.19 6.26 14.76
CA ARG A 7 64.38 5.15 14.27
C ARG A 7 63.22 5.75 13.46
N GLN A 8 63.39 5.82 12.17
CA GLN A 8 62.24 5.97 11.29
C GLN A 8 61.33 4.77 11.52
N ARG A 9 60.22 5.00 12.22
CA ARG A 9 59.08 4.08 12.19
C ARG A 9 58.56 4.08 10.77
N ILE A 10 59.00 3.10 10.00
CA ILE A 10 58.32 2.72 8.78
C ILE A 10 56.90 2.32 9.21
N ARG A 11 55.97 3.23 9.02
CA ARG A 11 54.54 2.88 9.05
C ARG A 11 54.36 1.88 7.94
N SER A 12 54.40 0.60 8.26
CA SER A 12 53.96 -0.44 7.36
C SER A 12 52.50 -0.12 7.04
N ARG A 13 52.26 0.34 5.84
CA ARG A 13 50.94 0.31 5.26
C ARG A 13 50.58 -1.16 5.18
N ALA A 14 49.99 -1.69 6.24
CA ALA A 14 49.44 -3.03 6.22
C ALA A 14 48.34 -3.04 5.14
N GLY A 15 48.60 -3.70 4.00
CA GLY A 15 47.57 -4.02 3.03
C GLY A 15 46.49 -4.86 3.73
N PHE A 16 45.29 -4.89 3.16
CA PHE A 16 44.22 -5.74 3.65
C PHE A 16 44.75 -7.16 3.86
N THR A 17 44.53 -7.69 5.05
CA THR A 17 44.84 -9.10 5.32
C THR A 17 43.83 -9.98 4.64
N PHE A 18 44.21 -11.22 4.30
CA PHE A 18 43.31 -12.21 3.72
C PHE A 18 42.08 -12.46 4.64
N ALA A 19 42.27 -12.43 5.97
CA ALA A 19 41.19 -12.55 6.96
C ALA A 19 40.21 -11.40 6.87
N GLU A 20 40.64 -10.15 6.63
CA GLU A 20 39.74 -9.00 6.44
C GLU A 20 38.90 -9.15 5.16
N VAL A 21 39.49 -9.61 4.08
CA VAL A 21 38.75 -9.87 2.82
C VAL A 21 37.72 -10.96 3.01
N LEU A 22 38.03 -12.04 3.72
CA LEU A 22 37.08 -13.10 4.04
C LEU A 22 35.94 -12.58 4.92
N ALA A 23 36.25 -11.78 5.94
CA ALA A 23 35.25 -11.17 6.80
C ALA A 23 34.31 -10.26 6.02
N ALA A 24 34.83 -9.45 5.09
CA ALA A 24 34.04 -8.60 4.21
C ALA A 24 33.11 -9.40 3.30
N LEU A 25 33.58 -10.51 2.74
CA LEU A 25 32.76 -11.40 1.90
C LEU A 25 31.65 -12.07 2.69
N VAL A 26 31.94 -12.56 3.89
CA VAL A 26 30.92 -13.14 4.79
C VAL A 26 29.87 -12.09 5.17
N PHE A 27 30.30 -10.86 5.49
CA PHE A 27 29.40 -9.77 5.80
C PHE A 27 28.47 -9.45 4.61
N MET A 28 29.00 -9.35 3.41
CA MET A 28 28.22 -9.13 2.18
C MET A 28 27.24 -10.27 1.92
N ALA A 29 27.62 -11.51 2.17
CA ALA A 29 26.76 -12.67 2.01
C ALA A 29 25.53 -12.63 2.93
N ILE A 30 25.61 -11.96 4.06
CA ILE A 30 24.49 -11.75 4.98
C ILE A 30 23.68 -10.50 4.61
N VAL A 31 24.33 -9.40 4.29
CA VAL A 31 23.70 -8.11 4.05
C VAL A 31 22.88 -8.11 2.76
N ILE A 32 23.38 -8.68 1.69
CA ILE A 32 22.68 -8.68 0.39
C ILE A 32 21.29 -9.34 0.46
N PRO A 33 21.11 -10.56 1.01
CA PRO A 33 19.78 -11.14 1.13
C PRO A 33 18.82 -10.32 1.98
N VAL A 34 19.29 -9.71 3.07
CA VAL A 34 18.46 -8.87 3.95
C VAL A 34 17.97 -7.62 3.21
N VAL A 35 18.85 -6.97 2.45
CA VAL A 35 18.48 -5.80 1.63
C VAL A 35 17.46 -6.19 0.56
N MET A 36 17.65 -7.32 -0.11
CA MET A 36 16.70 -7.81 -1.13
C MET A 36 15.32 -8.11 -0.55
N GLN A 37 15.26 -8.67 0.64
CA GLN A 37 13.99 -8.87 1.36
C GLN A 37 13.32 -7.53 1.70
N GLY A 38 14.08 -6.55 2.16
CA GLY A 38 13.58 -5.21 2.44
C GLY A 38 12.96 -4.55 1.22
N ILE A 39 13.60 -4.62 0.06
CA ILE A 39 13.07 -4.10 -1.21
C ILE A 39 11.79 -4.84 -1.62
N SER A 40 11.75 -6.15 -1.48
CA SER A 40 10.56 -6.94 -1.79
C SER A 40 9.37 -6.56 -0.93
N ILE A 41 9.57 -6.34 0.37
CA ILE A 41 8.53 -5.88 1.29
C ILE A 41 8.05 -4.48 0.91
N ALA A 42 8.94 -3.56 0.60
CA ALA A 42 8.61 -2.20 0.18
C ALA A 42 7.79 -2.20 -1.12
N ASN A 43 8.17 -3.00 -2.11
CA ASN A 43 7.43 -3.13 -3.37
C ASN A 43 6.01 -3.68 -3.15
N ARG A 44 5.85 -4.70 -2.29
CA ARG A 44 4.53 -5.24 -1.96
C ARG A 44 3.64 -4.22 -1.26
N ALA A 45 4.20 -3.44 -0.35
CA ALA A 45 3.48 -2.36 0.31
C ALA A 45 3.04 -1.26 -0.68
N GLY A 46 3.91 -0.91 -1.64
CA GLY A 46 3.59 0.05 -2.70
C GLY A 46 2.43 -0.41 -3.59
N VAL A 47 2.43 -1.66 -4.04
CA VAL A 47 1.32 -2.23 -4.83
C VAL A 47 0.03 -2.27 -4.01
N GLY A 48 0.10 -2.58 -2.73
CA GLY A 48 -1.06 -2.56 -1.83
C GLY A 48 -1.66 -1.17 -1.69
N ALA A 49 -0.83 -0.14 -1.52
CA ALA A 49 -1.26 1.26 -1.45
C ALA A 49 -1.91 1.73 -2.76
N GLU A 50 -1.33 1.41 -3.90
CA GLU A 50 -1.88 1.73 -5.23
C GLU A 50 -3.26 1.11 -5.44
N ARG A 51 -3.42 -0.18 -5.16
CA ARG A 51 -4.71 -0.86 -5.30
C ARG A 51 -5.78 -0.32 -4.37
N LYS A 52 -5.39 0.02 -3.14
CA LYS A 52 -6.28 0.68 -2.19
C LYS A 52 -6.72 2.04 -2.68
N GLU A 53 -5.81 2.83 -3.24
CA GLU A 53 -6.12 4.14 -3.81
C GLU A 53 -7.12 4.03 -4.96
N ILE A 54 -6.91 3.09 -5.88
CA ILE A 54 -7.86 2.79 -6.97
C ILE A 54 -9.24 2.44 -6.40
N ALA A 55 -9.30 1.56 -5.39
CA ALA A 55 -10.56 1.18 -4.76
C ALA A 55 -11.28 2.37 -4.12
N VAL A 56 -10.55 3.26 -3.44
CA VAL A 56 -11.11 4.48 -2.85
C VAL A 56 -11.64 5.42 -3.93
N GLN A 57 -10.92 5.61 -5.03
CA GLN A 57 -11.36 6.44 -6.15
C GLN A 57 -12.61 5.88 -6.82
N LEU A 58 -12.66 4.57 -7.06
CA LEU A 58 -13.84 3.91 -7.62
C LEU A 58 -15.05 4.05 -6.69
N ALA A 59 -14.87 3.84 -5.40
CA ALA A 59 -15.91 4.00 -4.40
C ALA A 59 -16.41 5.45 -4.33
N ALA A 60 -15.51 6.42 -4.29
CA ALA A 60 -15.86 7.84 -4.23
C ALA A 60 -16.60 8.30 -5.48
N ASN A 61 -16.13 7.93 -6.67
CA ASN A 61 -16.77 8.29 -7.93
C ASN A 61 -18.17 7.67 -8.03
N MET A 62 -18.31 6.41 -7.71
CA MET A 62 -19.59 5.73 -7.76
C MET A 62 -20.57 6.27 -6.73
N LEU A 63 -20.14 6.50 -5.51
CA LEU A 63 -20.97 7.06 -4.46
C LEU A 63 -21.46 8.48 -4.80
N ASN A 64 -20.58 9.30 -5.35
CA ASN A 64 -20.92 10.64 -5.83
C ASN A 64 -21.95 10.58 -6.98
N GLN A 65 -21.74 9.70 -7.95
CA GLN A 65 -22.66 9.51 -9.07
C GLN A 65 -24.04 9.05 -8.59
N LEU A 66 -24.09 8.10 -7.68
CA LEU A 66 -25.34 7.60 -7.11
C LEU A 66 -26.09 8.68 -6.32
N SER A 67 -25.38 9.47 -5.51
CA SER A 67 -26.00 10.49 -4.68
C SER A 67 -26.51 11.70 -5.49
N VAL A 68 -25.76 12.14 -6.51
CA VAL A 68 -26.15 13.29 -7.35
C VAL A 68 -27.31 12.96 -8.28
N SER A 69 -27.35 11.76 -8.83
CA SER A 69 -28.38 11.35 -9.80
C SER A 69 -29.58 10.64 -9.18
N ASN A 70 -29.63 10.50 -7.86
CA ASN A 70 -30.65 9.72 -7.13
C ASN A 70 -30.81 8.26 -7.63
N LEU A 71 -29.83 7.76 -8.36
CA LEU A 71 -29.84 6.40 -8.91
C LEU A 71 -29.72 5.34 -7.81
N TRP A 72 -29.35 5.72 -6.60
CA TRP A 72 -29.22 4.81 -5.47
C TRP A 72 -30.56 4.10 -5.12
N GLN A 73 -31.69 4.70 -5.45
CA GLN A 73 -33.02 4.11 -5.20
C GLN A 73 -33.31 2.93 -6.14
N THR A 74 -32.79 2.96 -7.36
CA THR A 74 -33.02 1.96 -8.41
C THR A 74 -31.82 1.13 -8.77
N ALA A 75 -30.64 1.48 -8.24
CA ALA A 75 -29.41 0.78 -8.53
C ALA A 75 -29.40 -0.64 -7.95
N GLN A 76 -28.66 -1.51 -8.60
CA GLN A 76 -28.37 -2.84 -8.06
C GLN A 76 -27.57 -2.73 -6.77
N ALA A 77 -27.74 -3.68 -5.86
CA ALA A 77 -27.06 -3.69 -4.57
C ALA A 77 -25.58 -4.12 -4.68
N SER A 78 -25.14 -4.66 -5.80
CA SER A 78 -23.79 -5.12 -6.03
C SER A 78 -23.47 -5.23 -7.51
N GLY A 79 -22.19 -5.26 -7.84
CA GLY A 79 -21.69 -5.41 -9.19
C GLY A 79 -20.17 -5.55 -9.24
N THR A 80 -19.63 -5.51 -10.44
CA THR A 80 -18.19 -5.61 -10.68
C THR A 80 -17.70 -4.47 -11.58
N PHE A 81 -16.41 -4.18 -11.51
CA PHE A 81 -15.72 -3.25 -12.40
C PHE A 81 -14.88 -3.98 -13.45
N GLU A 82 -15.25 -5.20 -13.81
CA GLU A 82 -14.39 -6.11 -14.60
C GLU A 82 -13.96 -5.59 -15.96
N GLN A 83 -14.71 -4.66 -16.57
CA GLN A 83 -14.32 -4.09 -17.86
C GLN A 83 -13.07 -3.22 -17.77
N ASP A 84 -13.00 -2.34 -16.76
CA ASP A 84 -11.92 -1.38 -16.60
C ASP A 84 -10.92 -1.80 -15.50
N TYR A 85 -11.41 -2.46 -14.47
CA TYR A 85 -10.64 -2.88 -13.30
C TYR A 85 -10.93 -4.33 -12.92
N PRO A 86 -10.24 -5.29 -13.57
CA PRO A 86 -10.46 -6.71 -13.29
C PRO A 86 -10.22 -7.07 -11.83
N GLY A 87 -11.14 -7.83 -11.25
CA GLY A 87 -11.08 -8.28 -9.87
C GLY A 87 -11.65 -7.30 -8.84
N TYR A 88 -12.02 -6.08 -9.23
CA TYR A 88 -12.71 -5.14 -8.35
C TYR A 88 -14.22 -5.37 -8.39
N ALA A 89 -14.81 -5.49 -7.22
CA ALA A 89 -16.26 -5.64 -7.06
C ALA A 89 -16.77 -4.62 -6.04
N TRP A 90 -18.05 -4.29 -6.12
CA TRP A 90 -18.68 -3.36 -5.22
C TRP A 90 -19.99 -3.89 -4.67
N SER A 91 -20.33 -3.47 -3.49
CA SER A 91 -21.65 -3.70 -2.88
C SER A 91 -22.13 -2.44 -2.19
N MET A 92 -23.43 -2.21 -2.24
CA MET A 92 -24.08 -1.04 -1.65
C MET A 92 -25.06 -1.48 -0.58
N GLN A 93 -25.04 -0.79 0.57
CA GLN A 93 -25.99 -0.97 1.64
C GLN A 93 -26.68 0.37 1.93
N GLN A 94 -27.95 0.29 2.20
CA GLN A 94 -28.78 1.44 2.57
C GLN A 94 -29.27 1.23 4.00
N GLN A 95 -29.15 2.26 4.82
CA GLN A 95 -29.63 2.26 6.18
C GLN A 95 -30.32 3.57 6.51
N ALA A 96 -31.50 3.49 7.10
CA ALA A 96 -32.22 4.69 7.56
C ALA A 96 -31.40 5.42 8.63
N TRP A 97 -31.27 6.74 8.47
CA TRP A 97 -30.61 7.58 9.46
C TRP A 97 -31.62 7.93 10.56
N PRO A 98 -31.20 7.89 11.86
CA PRO A 98 -32.12 8.08 12.97
C PRO A 98 -32.82 9.44 13.01
N ASP A 99 -32.18 10.48 12.49
CA ASP A 99 -32.66 11.85 12.53
C ASP A 99 -33.12 12.33 11.15
N GLY A 100 -34.39 12.19 10.84
CA GLY A 100 -35.01 12.80 9.68
C GLY A 100 -35.23 11.86 8.48
N ALA A 101 -35.55 12.46 7.33
CA ALA A 101 -35.79 11.76 6.06
C ALA A 101 -34.49 11.52 5.29
N MET A 102 -33.42 11.10 5.98
CA MET A 102 -32.15 10.80 5.40
C MET A 102 -31.85 9.30 5.41
N GLN A 103 -31.10 8.87 4.42
CA GLN A 103 -30.56 7.52 4.38
C GLN A 103 -29.04 7.55 4.27
N GLN A 104 -28.39 6.63 4.95
CA GLN A 104 -26.97 6.40 4.82
C GLN A 104 -26.74 5.36 3.72
N LEU A 105 -26.03 5.79 2.70
CA LEU A 105 -25.51 4.89 1.68
C LEU A 105 -24.09 4.49 2.05
N THR A 106 -23.83 3.21 2.14
CA THR A 106 -22.51 2.66 2.37
C THR A 106 -22.10 1.84 1.15
N LEU A 107 -20.99 2.20 0.53
CA LEU A 107 -20.42 1.51 -0.61
C LEU A 107 -19.13 0.84 -0.19
N GLU A 108 -19.06 -0.46 -0.38
CA GLU A 108 -17.88 -1.27 -0.18
C GLU A 108 -17.31 -1.67 -1.54
N VAL A 109 -16.02 -1.42 -1.74
CA VAL A 109 -15.27 -1.90 -2.91
C VAL A 109 -14.25 -2.93 -2.45
N THR A 110 -14.31 -4.12 -3.00
CA THR A 110 -13.40 -5.21 -2.71
C THR A 110 -12.40 -5.40 -3.84
N TYR A 111 -11.18 -5.76 -3.50
CA TYR A 111 -10.11 -6.00 -4.46
C TYR A 111 -9.17 -7.11 -4.00
N PRO A 112 -8.61 -7.89 -4.93
CA PRO A 112 -7.65 -8.92 -4.58
C PRO A 112 -6.25 -8.33 -4.42
N LEU A 113 -5.54 -8.76 -3.39
CA LEU A 113 -4.15 -8.43 -3.17
C LEU A 113 -3.44 -9.62 -2.52
N GLN A 114 -2.43 -10.19 -3.19
CA GLN A 114 -1.60 -11.28 -2.68
C GLN A 114 -2.41 -12.50 -2.19
N GLY A 115 -3.43 -12.90 -2.95
CA GLY A 115 -4.27 -14.06 -2.62
C GLY A 115 -5.31 -13.80 -1.52
N ARG A 116 -5.45 -12.56 -1.06
CA ARG A 116 -6.46 -12.13 -0.10
C ARG A 116 -7.37 -11.07 -0.72
N ILE A 117 -8.58 -10.97 -0.22
CA ILE A 117 -9.53 -9.95 -0.61
C ILE A 117 -9.54 -8.87 0.47
N PHE A 118 -9.31 -7.63 0.05
CA PHE A 118 -9.40 -6.44 0.89
C PHE A 118 -10.62 -5.63 0.50
N ALA A 119 -11.10 -4.82 1.41
CA ALA A 119 -12.26 -3.97 1.20
C ALA A 119 -11.97 -2.53 1.63
N VAL A 120 -12.56 -1.60 0.91
CA VAL A 120 -12.64 -0.17 1.26
C VAL A 120 -14.10 0.20 1.36
N GLU A 121 -14.47 0.88 2.42
CA GLU A 121 -15.85 1.29 2.69
C GLU A 121 -15.94 2.81 2.74
N LEU A 122 -16.88 3.37 2.00
CA LEU A 122 -17.22 4.79 2.03
C LEU A 122 -18.72 4.97 2.25
N SER A 123 -19.09 5.97 3.04
CA SER A 123 -20.48 6.25 3.34
C SER A 123 -20.82 7.72 3.09
N THR A 124 -22.03 7.97 2.69
CA THR A 124 -22.61 9.32 2.56
C THR A 124 -24.05 9.33 3.04
N LEU A 125 -24.56 10.51 3.36
CA LEU A 125 -25.98 10.71 3.65
C LEU A 125 -26.67 11.27 2.41
N VAL A 126 -27.82 10.72 2.09
CA VAL A 126 -28.69 11.17 1.00
C VAL A 126 -30.07 11.51 1.55
N ASP A 127 -30.71 12.49 0.92
CA ASP A 127 -32.07 12.90 1.29
C ASP A 127 -33.08 12.01 0.55
N ASP A 128 -33.94 11.33 1.33
CA ASP A 128 -35.00 10.46 0.81
C ASP A 128 -36.24 11.27 0.37
N SER A 129 -36.29 12.55 0.71
CA SER A 129 -37.46 13.40 0.45
C SER A 129 -37.50 14.01 -0.97
N VAL A 130 -36.41 13.89 -1.72
CA VAL A 130 -36.32 14.42 -3.09
C VAL A 130 -36.80 13.33 -4.05
N GLN A 131 -38.06 13.34 -4.34
CA GLN A 131 -38.70 12.58 -5.45
C GLN A 131 -38.71 13.40 -6.71
#